data_f47bc12d7413c052355035b7734e08b4
#
_entry.id   f47bc12d7413c052355035b7734e08b4
#
_cell.length_a   1.000
_cell.length_b   1.000
_cell.length_c   1.000
_cell.angle_alpha   90.00
_cell.angle_beta   90.00
_cell.angle_gamma   90.00
#
_symmetry.space_group_name_H-M   'P 1'
#
loop_
_entity.id
_entity.type
_entity.pdbx_description
1 polymer ?
#
loop_
_entity_poly.entity_id
_entity_poly.type
_entity_poly.pdbx_seq_one_letter_code
_entity_poly.pdbx_strand_id
1 'polypeptide(L)'
;MVTRRTLLTYSGAFAALSALGISPGAIAAGVLKLGNSEAFNFETLIAQAKALAAKPYEKPTSFDPSLLSNITYDAYMKTVYKPDYALFKNAGRFPVTFFMVNGLHRMPVKMHVVENNAAREIIQNIDYFTTTDKNVTLPALKGNVFSGFRVLASQDTLKTNPQNDWISFMGASYFRAIGELGQFGLSARGIALNTVQPGVDEEFP
;
A
#
# COMPACT_ATOMS: atom_id res chain seq x y z
N MET A 1 -4.87 17.05 -37.06
CA MET A 1 -5.52 18.35 -36.78
C MET A 1 -6.36 18.25 -35.55
N VAL A 2 -6.06 19.01 -34.50
CA VAL A 2 -6.86 19.06 -33.28
C VAL A 2 -8.08 19.94 -33.54
N THR A 3 -9.29 19.42 -33.42
CA THR A 3 -10.51 20.17 -33.69
C THR A 3 -10.88 21.04 -32.48
N ARG A 4 -11.64 22.15 -32.72
CA ARG A 4 -12.16 23.03 -31.64
C ARG A 4 -12.94 22.24 -30.57
N ARG A 5 -13.63 21.17 -30.95
CA ARG A 5 -14.37 20.29 -30.05
C ARG A 5 -13.43 19.50 -29.11
N THR A 6 -12.34 19.00 -29.65
CA THR A 6 -11.30 18.27 -28.87
C THR A 6 -10.61 19.22 -27.88
N LEU A 7 -10.38 20.49 -28.27
CA LEU A 7 -9.80 21.49 -27.38
C LEU A 7 -10.74 21.83 -26.20
N LEU A 8 -12.04 21.97 -26.45
CA LEU A 8 -13.04 22.23 -25.40
C LEU A 8 -13.22 21.04 -24.44
N THR A 9 -13.11 19.81 -24.95
CA THR A 9 -13.19 18.62 -24.08
C THR A 9 -11.97 18.53 -23.16
N TYR A 10 -10.78 18.85 -23.65
CA TYR A 10 -9.57 18.89 -22.82
C TYR A 10 -9.59 20.06 -21.84
N SER A 11 -10.15 21.23 -22.22
CA SER A 11 -10.28 22.38 -21.32
C SER A 11 -11.27 22.10 -20.17
N GLY A 12 -12.37 21.36 -20.45
CA GLY A 12 -13.32 20.93 -19.43
C GLY A 12 -12.73 19.93 -18.44
N ALA A 13 -11.94 18.97 -18.93
CA ALA A 13 -11.22 18.00 -18.09
C ALA A 13 -10.16 18.70 -17.21
N PHE A 14 -9.49 19.72 -17.74
CA PHE A 14 -8.51 20.52 -16.99
C PHE A 14 -9.17 21.35 -15.88
N ALA A 15 -10.32 21.94 -16.13
CA ALA A 15 -11.08 22.69 -15.12
C ALA A 15 -11.63 21.79 -14.02
N ALA A 16 -12.09 20.58 -14.35
CA ALA A 16 -12.53 19.58 -13.39
C ALA A 16 -11.40 19.08 -12.48
N LEU A 17 -10.19 18.89 -13.02
CA LEU A 17 -9.00 18.49 -12.26
C LEU A 17 -8.54 19.61 -11.31
N SER A 18 -8.64 20.88 -11.71
CA SER A 18 -8.28 22.02 -10.88
C SER A 18 -9.27 22.23 -9.72
N ALA A 19 -10.55 21.93 -9.92
CA ALA A 19 -11.59 21.99 -8.89
C ALA A 19 -11.40 20.90 -7.82
N LEU A 20 -10.67 19.83 -8.13
CA LEU A 20 -10.31 18.75 -7.20
C LEU A 20 -8.96 19.00 -6.47
N GLY A 21 -8.37 20.20 -6.62
CA GLY A 21 -7.09 20.54 -5.99
C GLY A 21 -5.87 19.81 -6.58
N ILE A 22 -6.02 19.17 -7.74
CA ILE A 22 -4.94 18.47 -8.43
C ILE A 22 -4.33 19.45 -9.43
N SER A 23 -3.16 19.99 -9.12
CA SER A 23 -2.43 20.83 -10.08
C SER A 23 -1.88 19.99 -11.24
N PRO A 24 -1.90 20.52 -12.49
CA PRO A 24 -1.42 19.80 -13.67
C PRO A 24 0.06 19.38 -13.63
N GLY A 25 0.86 20.03 -12.81
CA GLY A 25 2.27 19.67 -12.58
C GLY A 25 2.49 18.40 -11.77
N ALA A 26 1.45 17.88 -11.09
CA ALA A 26 1.54 16.65 -10.31
C ALA A 26 1.44 15.37 -11.18
N ILE A 27 1.11 15.51 -12.47
CA ILE A 27 0.88 14.36 -13.37
C ILE A 27 2.19 13.88 -14.04
N ALA A 28 3.27 14.66 -14.00
CA ALA A 28 4.50 14.39 -14.76
C ALA A 28 5.60 13.61 -13.99
N ALA A 29 5.55 13.52 -12.67
CA ALA A 29 6.44 12.68 -11.87
C ALA A 29 5.63 11.51 -11.33
N GLY A 30 6.14 10.28 -11.37
CA GLY A 30 5.48 9.02 -11.03
C GLY A 30 4.30 9.16 -10.06
N VAL A 31 3.09 9.03 -10.56
CA VAL A 31 1.88 9.15 -9.74
C VAL A 31 1.40 7.75 -9.38
N LEU A 32 1.20 7.51 -8.09
CA LEU A 32 0.54 6.30 -7.60
C LEU A 32 -0.84 6.19 -8.26
N LYS A 33 -1.09 5.08 -8.94
CA LYS A 33 -2.36 4.84 -9.63
C LYS A 33 -3.43 4.43 -8.63
N LEU A 34 -4.59 5.04 -8.73
CA LEU A 34 -5.78 4.70 -7.95
C LEU A 34 -6.86 4.14 -8.87
N GLY A 35 -7.61 3.16 -8.38
CA GLY A 35 -8.76 2.59 -9.03
C GLY A 35 -9.96 3.54 -9.09
N ASN A 36 -11.10 3.03 -9.51
CA ASN A 36 -12.36 3.77 -9.54
C ASN A 36 -12.76 4.23 -8.14
N SER A 37 -13.51 5.32 -8.08
CA SER A 37 -14.08 5.83 -6.84
C SER A 37 -15.37 5.09 -6.54
N GLU A 38 -15.49 4.54 -5.34
CA GLU A 38 -16.68 3.87 -4.84
C GLU A 38 -17.17 4.57 -3.57
N ALA A 39 -18.48 4.71 -3.40
CA ALA A 39 -19.03 5.26 -2.18
C ALA A 39 -18.63 4.40 -0.98
N PHE A 40 -18.16 5.03 0.09
CA PHE A 40 -17.66 4.34 1.26
C PHE A 40 -18.14 4.96 2.54
N ASN A 41 -18.61 4.11 3.44
CA ASN A 41 -18.83 4.40 4.85
C ASN A 41 -18.57 3.13 5.68
N PHE A 42 -18.55 3.26 7.00
CA PHE A 42 -18.24 2.14 7.87
C PHE A 42 -19.33 1.06 7.86
N GLU A 43 -20.58 1.44 7.70
CA GLU A 43 -21.71 0.51 7.60
C GLU A 43 -21.61 -0.38 6.35
N THR A 44 -21.16 0.17 5.24
CA THR A 44 -20.88 -0.58 4.01
C THR A 44 -19.79 -1.63 4.24
N LEU A 45 -18.72 -1.27 4.95
CA LEU A 45 -17.63 -2.18 5.29
C LEU A 45 -18.13 -3.32 6.20
N ILE A 46 -18.96 -3.01 7.19
CA ILE A 46 -19.60 -4.03 8.06
C ILE A 46 -20.47 -4.97 7.24
N ALA A 47 -21.27 -4.44 6.30
CA ALA A 47 -22.12 -5.25 5.44
C ALA A 47 -21.30 -6.20 4.55
N GLN A 48 -20.20 -5.72 3.98
CA GLN A 48 -19.25 -6.54 3.21
C GLN A 48 -18.63 -7.65 4.08
N ALA A 49 -18.18 -7.33 5.29
CA ALA A 49 -17.62 -8.32 6.21
C ALA A 49 -18.64 -9.41 6.58
N LYS A 50 -19.89 -9.03 6.86
CA LYS A 50 -20.99 -9.98 7.12
C LYS A 50 -21.28 -10.87 5.90
N ALA A 51 -21.27 -10.30 4.69
CA ALA A 51 -21.49 -11.06 3.47
C ALA A 51 -20.34 -12.05 3.18
N LEU A 52 -19.12 -11.71 3.53
CA LEU A 52 -17.96 -12.62 3.45
C LEU A 52 -18.06 -13.73 4.50
N ALA A 53 -18.41 -13.39 5.74
CA ALA A 53 -18.58 -14.37 6.82
C ALA A 53 -19.70 -15.39 6.57
N ALA A 54 -20.69 -15.06 5.73
CA ALA A 54 -21.76 -15.97 5.34
C ALA A 54 -21.34 -16.97 4.23
N LYS A 55 -20.13 -16.84 3.67
CA LYS A 55 -19.61 -17.74 2.64
C LYS A 55 -18.59 -18.70 3.22
N PRO A 56 -18.37 -19.88 2.59
CA PRO A 56 -17.23 -20.72 2.92
C PRO A 56 -15.92 -19.94 2.81
N TYR A 57 -14.98 -20.23 3.70
CA TYR A 57 -13.66 -19.61 3.65
C TYR A 57 -12.91 -19.99 2.37
N GLU A 58 -12.47 -19.00 1.63
CA GLU A 58 -11.57 -19.16 0.49
C GLU A 58 -10.22 -18.54 0.85
N LYS A 59 -9.18 -19.38 0.87
CA LYS A 59 -7.82 -18.92 1.17
C LYS A 59 -7.37 -17.92 0.09
N PRO A 60 -6.96 -16.71 0.46
CA PRO A 60 -6.43 -15.75 -0.50
C PRO A 60 -5.19 -16.30 -1.23
N THR A 61 -5.04 -15.92 -2.50
CA THR A 61 -3.87 -16.31 -3.29
C THR A 61 -2.61 -15.67 -2.72
N SER A 62 -1.66 -16.49 -2.33
CA SER A 62 -0.32 -16.06 -1.94
C SER A 62 0.65 -16.19 -3.10
N PHE A 63 1.78 -15.49 -3.02
CA PHE A 63 2.88 -15.74 -3.95
C PHE A 63 3.47 -17.14 -3.74
N ASP A 64 3.89 -17.76 -4.86
CA ASP A 64 4.65 -19.00 -4.82
C ASP A 64 5.94 -18.77 -4.01
N PRO A 65 6.23 -19.63 -3.01
CA PRO A 65 7.45 -19.54 -2.23
C PRO A 65 8.73 -19.51 -3.09
N SER A 66 8.74 -20.20 -4.22
CA SER A 66 9.89 -20.24 -5.13
C SER A 66 10.21 -18.87 -5.75
N LEU A 67 9.19 -18.04 -6.03
CA LEU A 67 9.38 -16.68 -6.54
C LEU A 67 9.98 -15.74 -5.50
N LEU A 68 9.77 -16.04 -4.21
CA LEU A 68 10.22 -15.21 -3.10
C LEU A 68 11.49 -15.78 -2.44
N SER A 69 11.96 -16.96 -2.84
CA SER A 69 13.09 -17.66 -2.22
C SER A 69 14.39 -16.86 -2.23
N ASN A 70 14.61 -16.08 -3.29
CA ASN A 70 15.80 -15.24 -3.43
C ASN A 70 15.67 -13.88 -2.72
N ILE A 71 14.51 -13.57 -2.14
CA ILE A 71 14.31 -12.34 -1.36
C ILE A 71 14.65 -12.65 0.09
N THR A 72 15.93 -12.82 0.37
CA THR A 72 16.45 -12.93 1.73
C THR A 72 16.17 -11.62 2.50
N TYR A 73 16.37 -11.63 3.82
CA TYR A 73 16.23 -10.43 4.62
C TYR A 73 17.12 -9.29 4.10
N ASP A 74 18.38 -9.57 3.80
CA ASP A 74 19.34 -8.56 3.29
C ASP A 74 18.93 -8.04 1.92
N ALA A 75 18.46 -8.90 1.03
CA ALA A 75 17.94 -8.52 -0.27
C ALA A 75 16.68 -7.65 -0.17
N TYR A 76 15.80 -7.98 0.77
CA TYR A 76 14.61 -7.20 1.09
C TYR A 76 14.97 -5.80 1.61
N MET A 77 15.96 -5.69 2.51
CA MET A 77 16.43 -4.40 3.03
C MET A 77 17.06 -3.49 1.96
N LYS A 78 17.58 -4.08 0.87
CA LYS A 78 18.10 -3.36 -0.30
C LYS A 78 17.02 -3.00 -1.32
N THR A 79 15.79 -3.46 -1.10
CA THR A 79 14.64 -3.16 -1.97
C THR A 79 13.84 -2.02 -1.34
N VAL A 80 13.77 -0.91 -2.06
CA VAL A 80 13.20 0.34 -1.55
C VAL A 80 12.02 0.76 -2.42
N TYR A 81 10.97 1.25 -1.77
CA TYR A 81 9.86 1.91 -2.45
C TYR A 81 10.30 3.26 -2.99
N LYS A 82 10.02 3.55 -4.25
CA LYS A 82 10.42 4.80 -4.89
C LYS A 82 9.61 5.98 -4.31
N PRO A 83 10.27 7.03 -3.77
CA PRO A 83 9.60 8.17 -3.17
C PRO A 83 8.60 8.89 -4.08
N ASP A 84 8.83 8.82 -5.39
CA ASP A 84 7.95 9.46 -6.38
C ASP A 84 6.51 8.95 -6.34
N TYR A 85 6.30 7.72 -5.92
CA TYR A 85 4.99 7.09 -5.81
C TYR A 85 4.39 7.15 -4.39
N ALA A 86 5.04 7.85 -3.45
CA ALA A 86 4.51 7.96 -2.10
C ALA A 86 3.15 8.66 -2.08
N LEU A 87 2.20 8.08 -1.35
CA LEU A 87 0.91 8.71 -1.12
C LEU A 87 1.10 9.92 -0.19
N PHE A 88 0.36 10.99 -0.42
CA PHE A 88 0.41 12.26 0.34
C PHE A 88 1.76 13.00 0.31
N LYS A 89 2.68 12.68 -0.60
CA LYS A 89 4.00 13.32 -0.68
C LYS A 89 3.99 14.84 -0.84
N ASN A 90 2.90 15.42 -1.34
CA ASN A 90 2.78 16.87 -1.57
C ASN A 90 1.55 17.47 -0.88
N ALA A 91 0.89 16.75 -0.01
CA ALA A 91 -0.42 17.14 0.54
C ALA A 91 -0.33 17.69 1.98
N GLY A 92 0.84 18.10 2.44
CA GLY A 92 1.06 18.58 3.83
C GLY A 92 0.82 17.53 4.91
N ARG A 93 0.52 16.28 4.54
CA ARG A 93 0.33 15.12 5.42
C ARG A 93 1.63 14.33 5.55
N PHE A 94 1.62 13.35 6.41
CA PHE A 94 2.69 12.38 6.52
C PHE A 94 2.72 11.49 5.28
N PRO A 95 3.86 11.36 4.57
CA PRO A 95 3.94 10.50 3.40
C PRO A 95 3.74 9.03 3.76
N VAL A 96 3.11 8.29 2.86
CA VAL A 96 2.92 6.83 3.01
C VAL A 96 3.64 6.11 1.89
N THR A 97 4.44 5.11 2.25
CA THR A 97 5.10 4.19 1.34
C THR A 97 4.68 2.76 1.65
N PHE A 98 4.97 1.82 0.75
CA PHE A 98 4.43 0.47 0.85
C PHE A 98 5.54 -0.56 1.00
N PHE A 99 5.22 -1.65 1.70
CA PHE A 99 6.08 -2.82 1.81
C PHE A 99 5.80 -3.78 0.67
N MET A 100 6.84 -4.38 0.13
CA MET A 100 6.74 -5.46 -0.83
C MET A 100 6.54 -6.81 -0.11
N VAL A 101 5.81 -7.73 -0.73
CA VAL A 101 5.79 -9.13 -0.31
C VAL A 101 7.21 -9.71 -0.24
N ASN A 102 7.43 -10.63 0.66
CA ASN A 102 8.72 -11.29 0.88
C ASN A 102 8.51 -12.72 1.40
N GLY A 103 9.59 -13.42 1.72
CA GLY A 103 9.52 -14.81 2.18
C GLY A 103 8.67 -15.04 3.44
N LEU A 104 8.54 -14.05 4.33
CA LEU A 104 7.71 -14.10 5.54
C LEU A 104 6.28 -13.61 5.27
N HIS A 105 6.14 -12.53 4.51
CA HIS A 105 4.85 -11.90 4.19
C HIS A 105 4.52 -12.11 2.71
N ARG A 106 4.01 -13.29 2.39
CA ARG A 106 3.75 -13.74 1.02
C ARG A 106 2.38 -13.37 0.48
N MET A 107 1.48 -12.94 1.35
CA MET A 107 0.12 -12.57 0.98
C MET A 107 0.03 -11.06 0.74
N PRO A 108 -0.36 -10.64 -0.46
CA PRO A 108 -0.58 -9.23 -0.72
C PRO A 108 -1.87 -8.75 -0.04
N VAL A 109 -1.85 -7.49 0.41
CA VAL A 109 -2.99 -6.83 1.04
C VAL A 109 -3.55 -5.77 0.10
N LYS A 110 -4.85 -5.79 -0.17
CA LYS A 110 -5.53 -4.72 -0.88
C LYS A 110 -5.71 -3.52 0.04
N MET A 111 -5.35 -2.36 -0.45
CA MET A 111 -5.43 -1.11 0.31
C MET A 111 -6.20 -0.05 -0.46
N HIS A 112 -6.90 0.80 0.26
CA HIS A 112 -7.71 1.87 -0.31
C HIS A 112 -7.37 3.22 0.32
N VAL A 113 -7.43 4.25 -0.47
CA VAL A 113 -7.48 5.63 0.03
C VAL A 113 -8.94 6.00 0.21
N VAL A 114 -9.28 6.48 1.40
CA VAL A 114 -10.64 6.95 1.70
C VAL A 114 -10.60 8.46 1.91
N GLU A 115 -11.30 9.18 1.08
CA GLU A 115 -11.45 10.63 1.14
C GLU A 115 -12.87 11.03 0.74
N ASN A 116 -13.47 11.96 1.47
CA ASN A 116 -14.81 12.52 1.16
C ASN A 116 -15.88 11.43 0.96
N ASN A 117 -15.95 10.44 1.84
CA ASN A 117 -16.88 9.31 1.78
C ASN A 117 -16.76 8.46 0.51
N ALA A 118 -15.60 8.43 -0.09
CA ALA A 118 -15.29 7.58 -1.23
C ALA A 118 -14.00 6.81 -0.99
N ALA A 119 -13.98 5.55 -1.40
CA ALA A 119 -12.81 4.69 -1.38
C ALA A 119 -12.28 4.48 -2.81
N ARG A 120 -10.96 4.47 -2.96
CA ARG A 120 -10.27 4.12 -4.21
C ARG A 120 -9.17 3.12 -3.94
N GLU A 121 -9.21 1.98 -4.60
CA GLU A 121 -8.17 0.96 -4.46
C GLU A 121 -6.82 1.51 -4.95
N ILE A 122 -5.76 1.25 -4.20
CA ILE A 122 -4.39 1.55 -4.61
C ILE A 122 -3.97 0.46 -5.59
N ILE A 123 -3.75 0.84 -6.85
CA ILE A 123 -3.31 -0.09 -7.89
C ILE A 123 -1.85 -0.42 -7.65
N GLN A 124 -1.58 -1.67 -7.26
CA GLN A 124 -0.25 -2.15 -6.91
C GLN A 124 0.56 -2.43 -8.17
N ASN A 125 1.84 -2.09 -8.13
CA ASN A 125 2.77 -2.39 -9.20
C ASN A 125 4.18 -2.59 -8.64
N ILE A 126 4.86 -3.63 -9.09
CA ILE A 126 6.24 -3.92 -8.72
C ILE A 126 7.21 -2.82 -9.19
N ASP A 127 6.86 -2.10 -10.25
CA ASP A 127 7.67 -0.99 -10.78
C ASP A 127 7.79 0.19 -9.79
N TYR A 128 6.98 0.23 -8.73
CA TYR A 128 7.12 1.21 -7.66
C TYR A 128 8.29 0.93 -6.72
N PHE A 129 8.96 -0.22 -6.89
CA PHE A 129 10.15 -0.58 -6.14
C PHE A 129 11.42 -0.50 -6.97
N THR A 130 12.54 -0.41 -6.30
CA THR A 130 13.88 -0.57 -6.86
C THR A 130 14.73 -1.38 -5.90
N THR A 131 15.70 -2.11 -6.42
CA THR A 131 16.64 -2.88 -5.60
C THR A 131 18.05 -2.72 -6.12
N THR A 132 19.01 -2.73 -5.21
CA THR A 132 20.43 -2.83 -5.52
C THR A 132 20.96 -4.27 -5.40
N ASP A 133 20.11 -5.20 -4.97
CA ASP A 133 20.48 -6.62 -4.89
C ASP A 133 20.34 -7.28 -6.28
N LYS A 134 21.44 -7.87 -6.76
CA LYS A 134 21.51 -8.49 -8.09
C LYS A 134 20.76 -9.82 -8.19
N ASN A 135 20.45 -10.44 -7.05
CA ASN A 135 19.75 -11.73 -7.00
C ASN A 135 18.22 -11.55 -7.01
N VAL A 136 17.73 -10.34 -6.81
CA VAL A 136 16.29 -10.06 -6.80
C VAL A 136 15.83 -9.66 -8.19
N THR A 137 14.94 -10.45 -8.76
CA THR A 137 14.31 -10.17 -10.05
C THR A 137 12.91 -9.61 -9.85
N LEU A 138 12.80 -8.31 -9.56
CA LEU A 138 11.52 -7.65 -9.33
C LEU A 138 10.47 -7.89 -10.43
N PRO A 139 10.80 -7.86 -11.74
CA PRO A 139 9.81 -8.08 -12.81
C PRO A 139 9.16 -9.48 -12.81
N ALA A 140 9.71 -10.45 -12.07
CA ALA A 140 9.08 -11.76 -11.90
C ALA A 140 7.82 -11.69 -11.00
N LEU A 141 7.72 -10.69 -10.12
CA LEU A 141 6.59 -10.49 -9.23
C LEU A 141 5.50 -9.67 -9.95
N LYS A 142 4.48 -10.36 -10.42
CA LYS A 142 3.35 -9.74 -11.13
C LYS A 142 2.10 -9.71 -10.26
N GLY A 143 1.23 -8.72 -10.50
CA GLY A 143 -0.03 -8.56 -9.78
C GLY A 143 0.11 -7.74 -8.51
N ASN A 144 -0.66 -8.09 -7.49
CA ASN A 144 -0.62 -7.40 -6.21
C ASN A 144 0.64 -7.80 -5.44
N VAL A 145 1.41 -6.82 -5.03
CA VAL A 145 2.76 -7.01 -4.44
C VAL A 145 2.95 -6.30 -3.10
N PHE A 146 1.94 -5.58 -2.60
CA PHE A 146 2.06 -4.88 -1.33
C PHE A 146 1.66 -5.78 -0.17
N SER A 147 2.53 -5.94 0.81
CA SER A 147 2.25 -6.67 2.05
C SER A 147 1.84 -5.76 3.22
N GLY A 148 1.86 -4.46 3.03
CA GLY A 148 1.55 -3.47 4.06
C GLY A 148 2.02 -2.08 3.67
N PHE A 149 1.95 -1.14 4.63
CA PHE A 149 2.38 0.23 4.43
C PHE A 149 3.06 0.80 5.67
N ARG A 150 3.84 1.85 5.46
CA ARG A 150 4.43 2.66 6.51
C ARG A 150 4.07 4.12 6.34
N VAL A 151 3.93 4.81 7.46
CA VAL A 151 3.74 6.26 7.51
C VAL A 151 5.05 6.88 7.98
N LEU A 152 5.60 7.78 7.19
CA LEU A 152 6.84 8.46 7.50
C LEU A 152 6.58 9.67 8.42
N ALA A 153 7.55 10.03 9.24
CA ALA A 153 7.39 11.11 10.22
C ALA A 153 7.23 12.50 9.57
N SER A 154 7.77 12.70 8.36
CA SER A 154 7.70 13.99 7.65
C SER A 154 7.97 13.84 6.16
N GLN A 155 7.73 14.92 5.41
CA GLN A 155 8.12 15.03 4.00
C GLN A 155 9.65 14.96 3.81
N ASP A 156 10.42 15.45 4.78
CA ASP A 156 11.88 15.37 4.72
C ASP A 156 12.37 13.94 4.89
N THR A 157 11.70 13.15 5.74
CA THR A 157 12.01 11.72 5.92
C THR A 157 11.85 10.97 4.59
N LEU A 158 10.86 11.31 3.78
CA LEU A 158 10.68 10.70 2.45
C LEU A 158 11.90 10.89 1.54
N LYS A 159 12.60 12.03 1.66
CA LYS A 159 13.78 12.36 0.84
C LYS A 159 15.07 11.78 1.41
N THR A 160 15.22 11.80 2.72
CA THR A 160 16.47 11.47 3.42
C THR A 160 16.57 10.01 3.82
N ASN A 161 15.46 9.43 4.28
CA ASN A 161 15.39 8.04 4.71
C ASN A 161 13.96 7.46 4.54
N PRO A 162 13.57 7.07 3.31
CA PRO A 162 12.21 6.61 3.02
C PRO A 162 11.84 5.28 3.69
N GLN A 163 12.75 4.68 4.45
CA GLN A 163 12.50 3.48 5.25
C GLN A 163 12.27 3.79 6.74
N ASN A 164 12.43 5.04 7.18
CA ASN A 164 12.25 5.44 8.56
C ASN A 164 10.79 5.81 8.83
N ASP A 165 10.03 4.82 9.24
CA ASP A 165 8.62 4.96 9.62
C ASP A 165 8.46 5.32 11.12
N TRP A 166 7.44 6.09 11.46
CA TRP A 166 6.99 6.27 12.83
C TRP A 166 5.85 5.29 13.20
N ILE A 167 5.06 4.83 12.22
CA ILE A 167 4.09 3.76 12.36
C ILE A 167 4.04 2.92 11.08
N SER A 168 3.90 1.63 11.22
CA SER A 168 3.78 0.69 10.10
C SER A 168 2.73 -0.37 10.37
N PHE A 169 2.10 -0.83 9.29
CA PHE A 169 1.11 -1.88 9.26
C PHE A 169 1.57 -2.97 8.28
N MET A 170 1.49 -4.23 8.69
CA MET A 170 1.91 -5.37 7.88
C MET A 170 0.88 -6.48 7.95
N GLY A 171 0.55 -7.09 6.79
CA GLY A 171 -0.58 -8.00 6.72
C GLY A 171 -1.90 -7.30 7.02
N ALA A 172 -2.88 -8.06 7.49
CA ALA A 172 -4.20 -7.55 7.80
C ALA A 172 -4.33 -7.00 9.23
N SER A 173 -3.45 -7.37 10.15
CA SER A 173 -3.68 -7.06 11.57
C SER A 173 -2.46 -6.59 12.36
N TYR A 174 -1.24 -6.81 11.88
CA TYR A 174 -0.03 -6.40 12.61
C TYR A 174 0.26 -4.92 12.41
N PHE A 175 0.61 -4.23 13.50
CA PHE A 175 1.14 -2.87 13.46
C PHE A 175 2.20 -2.65 14.53
N ARG A 176 3.06 -1.68 14.29
CA ARG A 176 4.03 -1.18 15.27
C ARG A 176 4.16 0.32 15.15
N ALA A 177 4.50 0.97 16.25
CA ALA A 177 4.85 2.38 16.28
C ALA A 177 6.22 2.58 16.96
N ILE A 178 6.87 3.69 16.64
CA ILE A 178 8.08 4.14 17.32
C ILE A 178 7.65 5.07 18.45
N GLY A 179 8.20 4.89 19.63
CA GLY A 179 7.96 5.76 20.78
C GLY A 179 8.60 7.15 20.62
N GLU A 180 8.26 8.07 21.49
CA GLU A 180 8.70 9.45 21.47
C GLU A 180 10.24 9.60 21.45
N LEU A 181 10.94 8.69 22.10
CA LEU A 181 12.41 8.67 22.15
C LEU A 181 13.06 7.89 21.00
N GLY A 182 12.32 7.57 19.94
CA GLY A 182 12.82 6.82 18.80
C GLY A 182 13.03 5.33 19.06
N GLN A 183 12.52 4.80 20.18
CA GLN A 183 12.62 3.38 20.51
C GLN A 183 11.63 2.54 19.75
N PHE A 184 12.09 1.38 19.24
CA PHE A 184 11.24 0.33 18.70
C PHE A 184 10.70 -0.56 19.84
N GLY A 185 9.60 -1.24 19.60
CA GLY A 185 9.08 -2.25 20.52
C GLY A 185 7.60 -2.13 20.87
N LEU A 186 6.92 -1.08 20.44
CA LEU A 186 5.47 -0.96 20.55
C LEU A 186 4.82 -1.63 19.34
N SER A 187 4.58 -2.94 19.42
CA SER A 187 3.89 -3.68 18.38
C SER A 187 2.69 -4.42 18.94
N ALA A 188 1.67 -4.57 18.12
CA ALA A 188 0.45 -5.31 18.45
C ALA A 188 -0.18 -5.93 17.19
N ARG A 189 -1.18 -6.76 17.40
CA ARG A 189 -2.06 -7.28 16.37
C ARG A 189 -3.49 -6.88 16.69
N GLY A 190 -4.25 -6.50 15.68
CA GLY A 190 -5.68 -6.24 15.83
C GLY A 190 -6.47 -7.53 16.06
N ILE A 191 -6.03 -8.65 15.47
CA ILE A 191 -6.65 -9.97 15.59
C ILE A 191 -5.57 -11.03 15.68
N ALA A 192 -5.78 -12.00 16.56
CA ALA A 192 -5.04 -13.26 16.63
C ALA A 192 -6.04 -14.36 17.00
N LEU A 193 -6.00 -15.47 16.28
CA LEU A 193 -6.94 -16.57 16.46
C LEU A 193 -6.20 -17.81 16.96
N ASN A 194 -6.87 -18.62 17.77
CA ASN A 194 -6.40 -19.90 18.27
C ASN A 194 -5.04 -19.84 19.00
N THR A 195 -4.70 -18.71 19.59
CA THR A 195 -3.41 -18.54 20.29
C THR A 195 -3.33 -19.49 21.46
N VAL A 196 -2.23 -20.27 21.53
CA VAL A 196 -1.95 -21.23 22.63
C VAL A 196 -3.01 -22.32 22.79
N GLN A 197 -3.76 -22.66 21.75
CA GLN A 197 -4.72 -23.77 21.79
C GLN A 197 -4.03 -25.07 21.35
N PRO A 198 -3.97 -26.12 22.21
CA PRO A 198 -3.34 -27.39 21.83
C PRO A 198 -4.05 -28.05 20.63
N GLY A 199 -3.28 -28.41 19.60
CA GLY A 199 -3.78 -29.15 18.44
C GLY A 199 -4.55 -28.33 17.42
N VAL A 200 -4.53 -27.00 17.54
CA VAL A 200 -5.14 -26.07 16.58
C VAL A 200 -4.06 -25.12 16.06
N ASP A 201 -4.02 -24.88 14.77
CA ASP A 201 -3.07 -23.94 14.18
C ASP A 201 -3.41 -22.50 14.58
N GLU A 202 -2.39 -21.77 14.99
CA GLU A 202 -2.51 -20.33 15.25
C GLU A 202 -2.65 -19.55 13.94
N GLU A 203 -3.54 -18.57 13.91
CA GLU A 203 -3.70 -17.66 12.77
C GLU A 203 -3.42 -16.20 13.17
N PHE A 204 -2.58 -15.56 12.39
CA PHE A 204 -2.21 -14.16 12.51
C PHE A 204 -2.49 -13.43 11.19
N PRO A 205 -3.76 -13.02 10.98
CA PRO A 205 -4.18 -12.31 9.77
C PRO A 205 -3.42 -11.01 9.51
#